data_5fc4eeef41c50a4f766935c9a36f2b96
#
_entry.id   5fc4eeef41c50a4f766935c9a36f2b96
#
_cell.length_a   1.000
_cell.length_b   1.000
_cell.length_c   1.000
_cell.angle_alpha   90.00
_cell.angle_beta   90.00
_cell.angle_gamma   90.00
#
_symmetry.space_group_name_H-M   'P 1'
#
loop_
_entity.id
_entity.type
_entity.pdbx_description
1 polymer ?
#
loop_
_entity_poly.entity_id
_entity_poly.type
_entity_poly.pdbx_seq_one_letter_code
_entity_poly.pdbx_strand_id
1 'polypeptide(L)'
;MEGETRPWGRYEILSDAQDCKVKRITVKPEQRLSYQYHHKRSEHWVVVSGIAHVVLDDVDIELGEDDSIYIPVGAKHRIKNNSKTEDLVFIEVQCGTYFGEDDIVRITDDYSRE
;
A
#
# COMPACT_ATOMS: atom_id res chain seq x y z
N MET A 1 1.24 -19.10 -5.01
CA MET A 1 1.43 -17.88 -4.21
C MET A 1 0.06 -17.29 -3.90
N GLU A 2 -0.20 -16.96 -2.65
CA GLU A 2 -1.47 -16.39 -2.27
C GLU A 2 -1.56 -14.94 -2.71
N GLY A 3 -2.77 -14.50 -3.01
CA GLY A 3 -3.04 -13.13 -3.37
C GLY A 3 -4.51 -12.90 -3.58
N GLU A 4 -4.91 -11.66 -3.80
CA GLU A 4 -6.29 -11.30 -4.03
C GLU A 4 -6.42 -10.15 -5.00
N THR A 5 -7.51 -10.16 -5.76
CA THR A 5 -7.92 -9.03 -6.58
C THR A 5 -8.74 -8.07 -5.73
N ARG A 6 -8.47 -6.78 -5.87
CA ARG A 6 -9.14 -5.68 -5.18
C ARG A 6 -9.68 -4.70 -6.23
N PRO A 7 -10.60 -3.78 -5.85
CA PRO A 7 -11.13 -2.80 -6.82
C PRO A 7 -10.04 -1.96 -7.51
N TRP A 8 -8.95 -1.66 -6.81
CA TRP A 8 -7.85 -0.83 -7.31
C TRP A 8 -6.75 -1.62 -8.04
N GLY A 9 -6.77 -2.95 -8.01
CA GLY A 9 -5.74 -3.78 -8.61
C GLY A 9 -5.66 -5.16 -7.97
N ARG A 10 -4.45 -5.56 -7.55
CA ARG A 10 -4.24 -6.85 -6.90
C ARG A 10 -3.00 -6.84 -6.02
N TYR A 11 -2.91 -7.82 -5.14
CA TYR A 11 -1.68 -8.08 -4.40
C TYR A 11 -1.37 -9.57 -4.37
N GLU A 12 -0.10 -9.89 -4.16
CA GLU A 12 0.41 -11.25 -3.97
C GLU A 12 1.21 -11.28 -2.67
N ILE A 13 1.02 -12.33 -1.88
CA ILE A 13 1.78 -12.52 -0.63
C ILE A 13 3.06 -13.26 -0.99
N LEU A 14 4.21 -12.60 -0.81
CA LEU A 14 5.51 -13.16 -1.12
C LEU A 14 6.13 -13.86 0.09
N SER A 15 5.84 -13.39 1.30
CA SER A 15 6.30 -13.98 2.54
C SER A 15 5.30 -13.67 3.64
N ASP A 16 5.01 -14.65 4.48
CA ASP A 16 4.06 -14.51 5.58
C ASP A 16 4.68 -15.17 6.81
N ALA A 17 5.52 -14.41 7.50
CA ALA A 17 6.22 -14.86 8.68
C ALA A 17 5.54 -14.31 9.94
N GLN A 18 6.02 -14.73 11.10
CA GLN A 18 5.46 -14.29 12.37
C GLN A 18 5.74 -12.81 12.66
N ASP A 19 6.88 -12.31 12.20
CA ASP A 19 7.38 -10.97 12.50
C ASP A 19 7.32 -10.01 11.32
N CYS A 20 7.02 -10.49 10.13
CA CYS A 20 6.84 -9.62 8.96
C CYS A 20 5.98 -10.30 7.90
N LYS A 21 5.37 -9.47 7.05
CA LYS A 21 4.61 -9.92 5.89
C LYS A 21 5.03 -9.08 4.70
N VAL A 22 5.29 -9.73 3.57
CA VAL A 22 5.77 -9.07 2.36
C VAL A 22 4.76 -9.29 1.25
N LYS A 23 4.37 -8.20 0.59
CA LYS A 23 3.42 -8.24 -0.54
C LYS A 23 4.01 -7.55 -1.76
N ARG A 24 3.67 -8.08 -2.94
CA ARG A 24 3.82 -7.37 -4.21
C ARG A 24 2.45 -6.82 -4.57
N ILE A 25 2.36 -5.51 -4.74
CA ILE A 25 1.09 -4.81 -4.97
C ILE A 25 1.12 -4.15 -6.34
N THR A 26 0.06 -4.36 -7.11
CA THR A 26 -0.13 -3.75 -8.43
C THR A 26 -1.36 -2.87 -8.38
N VAL A 27 -1.18 -1.59 -8.67
CA VAL A 27 -2.28 -0.60 -8.73
C VAL A 27 -2.56 -0.27 -10.18
N LYS A 28 -3.79 -0.49 -10.63
CA LYS A 28 -4.21 -0.20 -12.00
C LYS A 28 -4.13 1.29 -12.31
N PRO A 29 -4.04 1.65 -13.60
CA PRO A 29 -4.07 3.07 -13.99
C PRO A 29 -5.25 3.81 -13.39
N GLU A 30 -5.00 5.01 -12.91
CA GLU A 30 -5.99 5.95 -12.35
C GLU A 30 -6.70 5.46 -11.07
N GLN A 31 -6.19 4.39 -10.44
CA GLN A 31 -6.75 3.86 -9.19
C GLN A 31 -5.89 4.26 -7.99
N ARG A 32 -6.49 4.20 -6.81
CA ARG A 32 -5.81 4.48 -5.55
C ARG A 32 -6.40 3.63 -4.44
N LEU A 33 -5.58 3.34 -3.42
CA LEU A 33 -6.02 2.69 -2.23
C LEU A 33 -6.73 3.68 -1.31
N SER A 34 -7.42 3.19 -0.29
CA SER A 34 -8.05 4.05 0.71
C SER A 34 -7.01 4.88 1.47
N TYR A 35 -7.41 6.03 1.99
CA TYR A 35 -6.64 6.77 2.97
C TYR A 35 -6.88 6.11 4.32
N GLN A 36 -5.84 5.55 4.93
CA GLN A 36 -5.98 4.59 6.01
C GLN A 36 -4.82 4.66 6.99
N TYR A 37 -4.98 4.03 8.17
CA TYR A 37 -3.89 3.80 9.09
C TYR A 37 -4.06 2.47 9.82
N HIS A 38 -2.99 2.00 10.48
CA HIS A 38 -2.96 0.74 11.21
C HIS A 38 -2.44 0.98 12.62
N HIS A 39 -2.92 0.18 13.59
CA HIS A 39 -2.53 0.30 14.99
C HIS A 39 -1.36 -0.61 15.37
N LYS A 40 -1.11 -1.68 14.61
CA LYS A 40 -0.23 -2.78 15.03
C LYS A 40 0.91 -3.07 14.07
N ARG A 41 1.03 -2.31 12.99
CA ARG A 41 2.09 -2.53 12.02
C ARG A 41 2.61 -1.23 11.42
N SER A 42 3.90 -1.23 11.09
CA SER A 42 4.52 -0.26 10.19
C SER A 42 4.68 -0.88 8.82
N GLU A 43 5.00 -0.07 7.81
CA GLU A 43 5.21 -0.54 6.45
C GLU A 43 6.40 0.16 5.82
N HIS A 44 7.12 -0.58 4.95
CA HIS A 44 8.11 -0.02 4.04
C HIS A 44 7.65 -0.33 2.62
N TRP A 45 7.65 0.68 1.76
CA TRP A 45 7.29 0.51 0.36
C TRP A 45 8.48 0.82 -0.53
N VAL A 46 8.74 -0.04 -1.51
CA VAL A 46 9.76 0.17 -2.54
C VAL A 46 9.07 0.11 -3.89
N VAL A 47 9.19 1.17 -4.69
CA VAL A 47 8.58 1.22 -6.02
C VAL A 47 9.42 0.39 -6.98
N VAL A 48 8.78 -0.57 -7.64
CA VAL A 48 9.43 -1.45 -8.63
C VAL A 48 9.25 -0.89 -10.04
N SER A 49 8.04 -0.42 -10.35
CA SER A 49 7.69 0.05 -11.70
C SER A 49 6.59 1.10 -11.61
N GLY A 50 6.72 2.16 -12.38
CA GLY A 50 5.77 3.25 -12.41
C GLY A 50 6.12 4.36 -11.44
N ILE A 51 5.17 5.27 -11.24
CA ILE A 51 5.32 6.43 -10.34
C ILE A 51 4.21 6.37 -9.30
N ALA A 52 4.60 6.40 -8.03
CA ALA A 52 3.68 6.37 -6.92
C ALA A 52 3.45 7.79 -6.39
N HIS A 53 2.19 8.18 -6.26
CA HIS A 53 1.80 9.40 -5.56
C HIS A 53 1.30 8.98 -4.18
N VAL A 54 2.08 9.31 -3.16
CA VAL A 54 1.83 8.91 -1.78
C VAL A 54 1.34 10.11 -0.99
N VAL A 55 0.32 9.91 -0.15
CA VAL A 55 -0.05 10.86 0.90
C VAL A 55 0.34 10.21 2.21
N LEU A 56 1.17 10.90 2.98
CA LEU A 56 1.61 10.45 4.31
C LEU A 56 1.36 11.58 5.30
N ASP A 57 0.45 11.35 6.25
CA ASP A 57 0.02 12.35 7.23
C ASP A 57 -0.30 13.69 6.56
N ASP A 58 -1.11 13.64 5.50
CA ASP A 58 -1.58 14.79 4.72
C ASP A 58 -0.49 15.50 3.90
N VAL A 59 0.70 14.88 3.76
CA VAL A 59 1.79 15.41 2.93
C VAL A 59 1.90 14.59 1.65
N ASP A 60 1.92 15.27 0.49
CA ASP A 60 2.06 14.62 -0.81
C ASP A 60 3.53 14.34 -1.12
N ILE A 61 3.83 13.12 -1.53
CA ILE A 61 5.18 12.66 -1.85
C ILE A 61 5.11 11.87 -3.16
N GLU A 62 5.99 12.18 -4.11
CA GLU A 62 6.09 11.41 -5.36
C GLU A 62 7.33 10.51 -5.30
N LEU A 63 7.14 9.23 -5.64
CA LEU A 63 8.20 8.22 -5.66
C LEU A 63 8.29 7.61 -7.05
N GLY A 64 9.50 7.56 -7.60
CA GLY A 64 9.79 6.84 -8.83
C GLY A 64 10.40 5.47 -8.56
N GLU A 65 10.82 4.77 -9.62
CA GLU A 65 11.44 3.45 -9.50
C GLU A 65 12.66 3.50 -8.57
N ASP A 66 12.81 2.46 -7.76
CA ASP A 66 13.85 2.32 -6.73
C ASP A 66 13.69 3.23 -5.51
N ASP A 67 12.79 4.19 -5.53
CA ASP A 67 12.52 5.01 -4.33
C ASP A 67 11.75 4.19 -3.30
N SER A 68 11.91 4.57 -2.04
CA SER A 68 11.26 3.89 -0.92
C SER A 68 10.75 4.89 0.11
N ILE A 69 9.81 4.44 0.93
CA ILE A 69 9.24 5.24 2.00
C ILE A 69 8.90 4.37 3.20
N TYR A 70 9.10 4.89 4.40
CA TYR A 70 8.70 4.26 5.64
C TYR A 70 7.39 4.87 6.13
N ILE A 71 6.42 4.00 6.44
CA ILE A 71 5.12 4.37 6.99
C ILE A 71 5.08 3.92 8.46
N PRO A 72 5.21 4.84 9.43
CA PRO A 72 5.17 4.48 10.84
C PRO A 72 3.81 3.93 11.26
N VAL A 73 3.80 3.16 12.36
CA VAL A 73 2.54 2.74 13.01
C VAL A 73 1.67 3.98 13.28
N GLY A 74 0.41 3.92 12.93
CA GLY A 74 -0.56 4.99 13.18
C GLY A 74 -0.52 6.14 12.15
N ALA A 75 0.47 6.19 11.27
CA ALA A 75 0.53 7.23 10.25
C ALA A 75 -0.56 7.02 9.20
N LYS A 76 -1.26 8.09 8.85
CA LYS A 76 -2.27 8.05 7.78
C LYS A 76 -1.56 8.01 6.43
N HIS A 77 -1.99 7.12 5.55
CA HIS A 77 -1.30 6.93 4.28
C HIS A 77 -2.24 6.46 3.17
N ARG A 78 -1.85 6.79 1.95
CA ARG A 78 -2.51 6.36 0.71
C ARG A 78 -1.47 6.32 -0.41
N ILE A 79 -1.66 5.40 -1.35
CA ILE A 79 -0.88 5.36 -2.57
C ILE A 79 -1.83 5.42 -3.76
N LYS A 80 -1.41 6.15 -4.80
CA LYS A 80 -2.20 6.39 -6.00
C LYS A 80 -1.35 6.21 -7.24
N ASN A 81 -1.95 5.62 -8.28
CA ASN A 81 -1.39 5.55 -9.61
C ASN A 81 -2.09 6.58 -10.50
N ASN A 82 -1.39 7.65 -10.86
CA ASN A 82 -1.92 8.71 -11.71
C ASN A 82 -1.72 8.45 -13.20
N SER A 83 -1.00 7.38 -13.58
CA SER A 83 -0.85 7.04 -15.00
C SER A 83 -2.20 6.64 -15.60
N LYS A 84 -2.40 6.97 -16.86
CA LYS A 84 -3.60 6.57 -17.59
C LYS A 84 -3.46 5.21 -18.25
N THR A 85 -2.23 4.70 -18.38
CA THR A 85 -1.95 3.52 -19.19
C THR A 85 -1.11 2.45 -18.48
N GLU A 86 -0.29 2.83 -17.51
CA GLU A 86 0.70 1.92 -16.90
C GLU A 86 0.30 1.52 -15.49
N ASP A 87 0.54 0.27 -15.14
CA ASP A 87 0.40 -0.21 -13.77
C ASP A 87 1.50 0.38 -12.88
N LEU A 88 1.17 0.58 -11.61
CA LEU A 88 2.15 0.86 -10.57
C LEU A 88 2.40 -0.43 -9.80
N VAL A 89 3.67 -0.81 -9.64
CA VAL A 89 4.05 -2.01 -8.88
C VAL A 89 4.99 -1.59 -7.75
N PHE A 90 4.69 -2.01 -6.54
CA PHE A 90 5.58 -1.78 -5.40
C PHE A 90 5.59 -2.99 -4.47
N ILE A 91 6.67 -3.10 -3.70
CA ILE A 91 6.82 -4.13 -2.67
C ILE A 91 6.55 -3.47 -1.33
N GLU A 92 5.71 -4.12 -0.53
CA GLU A 92 5.35 -3.66 0.81
C GLU A 92 5.87 -4.66 1.82
N VAL A 93 6.65 -4.19 2.79
CA VAL A 93 7.09 -4.98 3.93
C VAL A 93 6.34 -4.48 5.16
N GLN A 94 5.51 -5.33 5.76
CA GLN A 94 4.77 -5.03 6.98
C GLN A 94 5.54 -5.60 8.16
N CYS A 95 5.82 -4.78 9.17
CA CYS A 95 6.52 -5.19 10.38
C CYS A 95 5.67 -4.82 11.59
N GLY A 96 5.57 -5.72 12.57
CA GLY A 96 4.78 -5.45 13.77
C GLY A 96 4.30 -6.70 14.45
N THR A 97 3.19 -6.59 15.17
CA THR A 97 2.66 -7.67 16.00
C THR A 97 1.45 -8.36 15.39
N TYR A 98 0.86 -7.77 14.36
CA TYR A 98 -0.35 -8.31 13.76
C TYR A 98 -0.53 -7.76 12.34
N PHE A 99 -0.86 -8.62 11.39
CA PHE A 99 -0.97 -8.25 9.97
C PHE A 99 -2.35 -8.53 9.36
N GLY A 100 -3.36 -8.76 10.20
CA GLY A 100 -4.72 -9.00 9.73
C GLY A 100 -5.33 -7.75 9.11
N GLU A 101 -6.19 -7.94 8.10
CA GLU A 101 -6.83 -6.83 7.39
C GLU A 101 -7.89 -6.12 8.22
N ASP A 102 -8.26 -6.66 9.38
CA ASP A 102 -9.14 -5.99 10.32
C ASP A 102 -8.43 -4.92 11.17
N ASP A 103 -7.09 -4.87 11.14
CA ASP A 103 -6.31 -3.77 11.72
C ASP A 103 -6.16 -2.63 10.70
N ILE A 104 -7.28 -2.18 10.15
CA ILE A 104 -7.29 -1.09 9.18
C ILE A 104 -8.41 -0.11 9.56
N VAL A 105 -8.06 1.17 9.62
CA VAL A 105 -9.05 2.24 9.75
C VAL A 105 -9.04 3.04 8.45
N ARG A 106 -10.12 2.94 7.69
CA ARG A 106 -10.26 3.67 6.43
C ARG A 106 -10.89 5.01 6.69
N ILE A 107 -10.17 6.09 6.38
CA ILE A 107 -10.64 7.47 6.54
C ILE A 107 -11.49 7.83 5.33
N THR A 108 -10.98 7.56 4.11
CA THR A 108 -11.72 7.72 2.87
C THR A 108 -11.40 6.54 1.96
N ASP A 109 -12.41 6.07 1.24
CA ASP A 109 -12.26 4.95 0.31
C ASP A 109 -13.19 5.17 -0.88
N ASP A 110 -12.62 5.22 -2.09
CA ASP A 110 -13.38 5.44 -3.32
C ASP A 110 -14.39 4.32 -3.61
N TYR A 111 -14.23 3.17 -2.95
CA TYR A 111 -15.03 1.96 -3.19
C TYR A 111 -16.01 1.65 -2.05
N SER A 112 -16.14 2.54 -1.09
CA SER A 112 -17.10 2.46 0.03
C SER A 112 -16.99 1.16 0.82
N ARG A 113 -15.78 0.74 1.16
CA ARG A 113 -15.52 -0.51 1.90
C ARG A 113 -15.33 -0.34 3.39
N GLU A 114 -15.65 0.79 3.93
CA GLU A 114 -15.44 0.99 5.36
C GLU A 114 -16.21 -0.02 6.21
#